data_bbf29d23e983324eeca9bc63f53f37eb
#
_entry.id   bbf29d23e983324eeca9bc63f53f37eb
#
_cell.length_a   1.000
_cell.length_b   1.000
_cell.length_c   1.000
_cell.angle_alpha   90.00
_cell.angle_beta   90.00
_cell.angle_gamma   90.00
#
_symmetry.space_group_name_H-M   'P 1'
#
loop_
_entity.id
_entity.type
_entity.pdbx_description
1 polymer ?
#
loop_
_entity_poly.entity_id
_entity_poly.type
_entity_poly.pdbx_seq_one_letter_code
_entity_poly.pdbx_strand_id
1 'polypeptide(L)'
;AIMVVIDNVGAFNEKTQEAYLDALITLSKEGISNGIYMMITGGTIALADIPSRLAENIKQNITLEMQDKFAYGDILHTMRVEVLPESGVKGRGLAISGNDILEYQTALSLEAPDDYQRLERISEVCEEMARAWSGSPAKKIPEIPEKPVWSQFHELEDYKQFLGRKDCLPVGYRKSDAMIYNLNLSELYCYLITGLPRS
;
A
#
# COMPACT_ATOMS: atom_id res chain seq x y z
N ALA A 1 -13.77 -4.92 -9.74
CA ALA A 1 -13.23 -3.69 -9.15
C ALA A 1 -12.01 -4.04 -8.27
N ILE A 2 -11.00 -3.19 -8.29
CA ILE A 2 -9.80 -3.30 -7.45
C ILE A 2 -9.79 -2.08 -6.52
N MET A 3 -9.57 -2.31 -5.23
CA MET A 3 -9.35 -1.23 -4.26
C MET A 3 -7.87 -1.22 -3.86
N VAL A 4 -7.20 -0.11 -4.09
CA VAL A 4 -5.83 0.14 -3.62
C VAL A 4 -5.92 0.96 -2.34
N VAL A 5 -5.44 0.42 -1.23
CA VAL A 5 -5.43 1.12 0.07
C VAL A 5 -3.99 1.35 0.47
N ILE A 6 -3.65 2.62 0.73
CA ILE A 6 -2.33 3.01 1.23
C ILE A 6 -2.54 3.69 2.57
N ASP A 7 -2.24 2.96 3.63
CA ASP A 7 -2.28 3.49 4.98
C ASP A 7 -0.94 4.17 5.30
N ASN A 8 -1.01 5.43 5.73
CA ASN A 8 0.13 6.30 5.98
C ASN A 8 1.04 6.48 4.74
N VAL A 9 0.55 7.26 3.78
CA VAL A 9 1.27 7.53 2.52
C VAL A 9 2.65 8.15 2.72
N GLY A 10 2.86 8.96 3.77
CA GLY A 10 4.18 9.51 4.09
C GLY A 10 5.20 8.40 4.39
N ALA A 11 4.85 7.47 5.29
CA ALA A 11 5.70 6.32 5.59
C ALA A 11 5.90 5.40 4.37
N PHE A 12 4.88 5.26 3.53
CA PHE A 12 5.00 4.51 2.28
C PHE A 12 6.02 5.15 1.33
N ASN A 13 5.93 6.47 1.10
CA ASN A 13 6.84 7.21 0.24
C ASN A 13 8.28 7.18 0.76
N GLU A 14 8.48 7.36 2.06
CA GLU A 14 9.79 7.27 2.70
C GLU A 14 10.41 5.88 2.51
N LYS A 15 9.69 4.81 2.82
CA LYS A 15 10.18 3.43 2.68
C LYS A 15 10.49 3.05 1.24
N THR A 16 9.70 3.52 0.30
CA THR A 16 9.86 3.20 -1.13
C THR A 16 10.76 4.19 -1.86
N GLN A 17 11.26 5.22 -1.18
CA GLN A 17 12.04 6.31 -1.79
C GLN A 17 11.31 6.87 -3.03
N GLU A 18 10.01 7.05 -2.93
CA GLU A 18 9.12 7.57 -3.97
C GLU A 18 9.09 6.73 -5.28
N ALA A 19 9.63 5.51 -5.28
CA ALA A 19 9.75 4.68 -6.48
C ALA A 19 8.41 4.39 -7.18
N TYR A 20 7.30 4.47 -6.47
CA TYR A 20 5.95 4.19 -7.00
C TYR A 20 5.11 5.44 -7.25
N LEU A 21 5.64 6.63 -7.03
CA LEU A 21 4.88 7.87 -7.10
C LEU A 21 4.23 8.09 -8.49
N ASP A 22 4.98 7.93 -9.56
CA ASP A 22 4.44 8.09 -10.92
C ASP A 22 3.36 7.06 -11.25
N ALA A 23 3.49 5.83 -10.74
CA ALA A 23 2.46 4.81 -10.88
C ALA A 23 1.18 5.19 -10.12
N LEU A 24 1.30 5.73 -8.90
CA LEU A 24 0.16 6.19 -8.12
C LEU A 24 -0.54 7.38 -8.79
N ILE A 25 0.21 8.32 -9.35
CA ILE A 25 -0.33 9.45 -10.10
C ILE A 25 -1.10 8.95 -11.34
N THR A 26 -0.55 7.99 -12.06
CA THR A 26 -1.22 7.40 -13.23
C THR A 26 -2.50 6.67 -12.81
N LEU A 27 -2.44 5.85 -11.75
CA LEU A 27 -3.61 5.14 -11.22
C LEU A 27 -4.69 6.12 -10.73
N SER A 28 -4.31 7.25 -10.11
CA SER A 28 -5.27 8.25 -9.64
C SER A 28 -6.02 8.94 -10.78
N LYS A 29 -5.41 9.04 -11.98
CA LYS A 29 -6.03 9.63 -13.17
C LYS A 29 -6.87 8.66 -13.97
N GLU A 30 -6.34 7.47 -14.21
CA GLU A 30 -6.87 6.51 -15.19
C GLU A 30 -7.55 5.30 -14.54
N GLY A 31 -7.31 5.08 -13.25
CA GLY A 31 -7.77 3.88 -12.55
C GLY A 31 -9.29 3.71 -12.57
N ILE A 32 -10.02 4.79 -12.41
CA ILE A 32 -11.49 4.76 -12.31
C ILE A 32 -12.15 4.16 -13.57
N SER A 33 -11.63 4.49 -14.76
CA SER A 33 -12.12 3.93 -16.02
C SER A 33 -11.84 2.44 -16.18
N ASN A 34 -10.89 1.93 -15.40
CA ASN A 34 -10.51 0.51 -15.35
C ASN A 34 -11.06 -0.22 -14.09
N GLY A 35 -11.94 0.43 -13.33
CA GLY A 35 -12.51 -0.14 -12.11
C GLY A 35 -11.53 -0.24 -10.95
N ILE A 36 -10.49 0.62 -10.93
CA ILE A 36 -9.50 0.72 -9.86
C ILE A 36 -9.81 1.97 -9.03
N TYR A 37 -10.00 1.76 -7.74
CA TYR A 37 -10.28 2.81 -6.76
C TYR A 37 -9.12 2.93 -5.79
N MET A 38 -8.86 4.15 -5.29
CA MET A 38 -7.79 4.40 -4.35
C MET A 38 -8.32 5.01 -3.06
N MET A 39 -7.81 4.53 -1.94
CA MET A 39 -7.99 5.12 -0.62
C MET A 39 -6.60 5.35 0.00
N ILE A 40 -6.32 6.60 0.36
CA ILE A 40 -5.03 6.99 0.91
C ILE A 40 -5.28 7.63 2.27
N THR A 41 -4.53 7.20 3.28
CA THR A 41 -4.53 7.86 4.58
C THR A 41 -3.20 8.56 4.83
N GLY A 42 -3.21 9.57 5.66
CA GLY A 42 -2.02 10.31 6.07
C GLY A 42 -2.17 10.86 7.49
N GLY A 43 -1.07 11.24 8.11
CA GLY A 43 -1.06 11.88 9.41
C GLY A 43 -1.42 13.37 9.36
N THR A 44 -1.17 14.08 10.45
CA THR A 44 -1.54 15.50 10.67
C THR A 44 -0.90 16.51 9.69
N ILE A 45 0.12 16.11 8.92
CA ILE A 45 0.82 16.97 7.95
C ILE A 45 0.60 16.43 6.52
N ALA A 46 -0.57 15.88 6.29
CA ALA A 46 -0.88 15.09 5.11
C ALA A 46 -0.56 15.76 3.76
N LEU A 47 -0.65 17.08 3.63
CA LEU A 47 -0.35 17.76 2.36
C LEU A 47 1.14 17.82 2.05
N ALA A 48 2.01 17.88 3.05
CA ALA A 48 3.46 17.82 2.83
C ALA A 48 3.92 16.41 2.41
N ASP A 49 3.20 15.37 2.87
CA ASP A 49 3.51 13.98 2.59
C ASP A 49 2.89 13.47 1.28
N ILE A 50 1.87 14.16 0.77
CA ILE A 50 1.22 13.84 -0.50
C ILE A 50 1.69 14.81 -1.57
N PRO A 51 2.44 14.34 -2.58
CA PRO A 51 2.85 15.19 -3.69
C PRO A 51 1.65 15.88 -4.35
N SER A 52 1.77 17.16 -4.65
CA SER A 52 0.68 17.98 -5.20
C SER A 52 0.03 17.38 -6.44
N ARG A 53 0.83 16.77 -7.31
CA ARG A 53 0.36 16.07 -8.52
C ARG A 53 -0.55 14.87 -8.23
N LEU A 54 -0.39 14.23 -7.07
CA LEU A 54 -1.28 13.16 -6.62
C LEU A 54 -2.51 13.75 -5.92
N ALA A 55 -2.32 14.74 -5.06
CA ALA A 55 -3.40 15.41 -4.32
C ALA A 55 -4.45 16.03 -5.25
N GLU A 56 -4.03 16.65 -6.35
CA GLU A 56 -4.93 17.26 -7.36
C GLU A 56 -5.93 16.27 -7.98
N ASN A 57 -5.59 14.97 -8.00
CA ASN A 57 -6.47 13.93 -8.54
C ASN A 57 -7.44 13.36 -7.49
N ILE A 58 -7.19 13.61 -6.21
CA ILE A 58 -8.05 13.16 -5.12
C ILE A 58 -9.20 14.16 -4.97
N LYS A 59 -10.40 13.75 -5.33
CA LYS A 59 -11.58 14.64 -5.36
C LYS A 59 -12.41 14.58 -4.09
N GLN A 60 -12.27 13.54 -3.30
CA GLN A 60 -12.98 13.38 -2.04
C GLN A 60 -11.99 13.33 -0.90
N ASN A 61 -12.04 14.35 -0.05
CA ASN A 61 -11.22 14.44 1.15
C ASN A 61 -12.12 14.44 2.37
N ILE A 62 -11.73 13.65 3.35
CA ILE A 62 -12.34 13.61 4.67
C ILE A 62 -11.23 13.80 5.72
N THR A 63 -11.53 14.47 6.80
CA THR A 63 -10.59 14.67 7.90
C THR A 63 -11.10 14.00 9.16
N LEU A 64 -10.22 13.52 9.99
CA LEU A 64 -10.49 13.28 11.42
C LEU A 64 -10.11 14.53 12.22
N GLU A 65 -9.98 14.41 13.53
CA GLU A 65 -9.57 15.53 14.37
C GLU A 65 -8.18 16.06 13.98
N MET A 66 -8.09 17.35 13.73
CA MET A 66 -6.87 18.05 13.33
C MET A 66 -6.46 19.06 14.40
N GLN A 67 -5.20 19.49 14.38
CA GLN A 67 -4.65 20.37 15.40
C GLN A 67 -5.24 21.78 15.38
N ASP A 68 -5.55 22.30 14.19
CA ASP A 68 -6.05 23.64 14.02
C ASP A 68 -6.99 23.79 12.82
N LYS A 69 -7.63 24.95 12.75
CA LYS A 69 -8.61 25.28 11.69
C LYS A 69 -8.00 25.36 10.29
N PHE A 70 -6.75 25.75 10.18
CA PHE A 70 -6.08 25.89 8.88
C PHE A 70 -5.82 24.50 8.27
N ALA A 71 -5.41 23.54 9.11
CA ALA A 71 -5.20 22.17 8.66
C ALA A 71 -6.44 21.52 8.03
N TYR A 72 -7.64 21.82 8.60
CA TYR A 72 -8.89 21.40 7.93
C TYR A 72 -9.08 22.07 6.59
N GLY A 73 -8.82 23.39 6.51
CA GLY A 73 -8.96 24.15 5.27
C GLY A 73 -8.08 23.66 4.15
N ASP A 74 -6.85 23.31 4.47
CA ASP A 74 -5.86 22.81 3.54
C ASP A 74 -6.30 21.46 2.91
N ILE A 75 -6.76 20.53 3.75
CA ILE A 75 -7.17 19.21 3.28
C ILE A 75 -8.51 19.27 2.53
N LEU A 76 -9.45 20.06 3.04
CA LEU A 76 -10.76 20.23 2.42
C LEU A 76 -10.76 21.23 1.25
N HIS A 77 -9.60 21.80 0.92
CA HIS A 77 -9.43 22.79 -0.15
C HIS A 77 -10.40 23.97 -0.03
N THR A 78 -10.60 24.48 1.19
CA THR A 78 -11.49 25.61 1.46
C THR A 78 -10.86 26.63 2.40
N MET A 79 -11.08 27.89 2.14
CA MET A 79 -10.67 29.00 3.02
C MET A 79 -11.63 29.23 4.20
N ARG A 80 -12.84 28.68 4.15
CA ARG A 80 -13.87 28.88 5.15
C ARG A 80 -14.25 27.55 5.81
N VAL A 81 -13.64 27.26 6.95
CA VAL A 81 -14.08 26.19 7.83
C VAL A 81 -14.84 26.87 8.97
N GLU A 82 -16.17 26.83 8.91
CA GLU A 82 -17.05 27.46 9.91
C GLU A 82 -17.34 26.51 11.07
N VAL A 83 -17.41 25.23 10.78
CA VAL A 83 -17.70 24.17 11.76
C VAL A 83 -16.41 23.47 12.12
N LEU A 84 -16.16 23.27 13.39
CA LEU A 84 -15.09 22.41 13.91
C LEU A 84 -15.73 21.19 14.55
N PRO A 85 -15.15 19.99 14.40
CA PRO A 85 -15.67 18.80 15.04
C PRO A 85 -15.48 18.91 16.57
N GLU A 86 -16.32 18.20 17.31
CA GLU A 86 -16.18 18.10 18.76
C GLU A 86 -14.83 17.46 19.12
N SER A 87 -14.03 18.20 19.89
CA SER A 87 -12.67 17.77 20.24
C SER A 87 -12.66 16.59 21.20
N GLY A 88 -11.70 15.69 21.01
CA GLY A 88 -11.49 14.52 21.87
C GLY A 88 -12.45 13.35 21.60
N VAL A 89 -13.32 13.47 20.59
CA VAL A 89 -14.22 12.38 20.20
C VAL A 89 -13.58 11.56 19.09
N LYS A 90 -13.15 10.34 19.43
CA LYS A 90 -12.53 9.42 18.46
C LYS A 90 -13.44 9.15 17.26
N GLY A 91 -12.89 9.27 16.06
CA GLY A 91 -13.58 9.00 14.82
C GLY A 91 -14.51 10.13 14.35
N ARG A 92 -14.48 11.29 15.03
CA ARG A 92 -15.19 12.48 14.61
C ARG A 92 -14.34 13.31 13.65
N GLY A 93 -14.96 13.91 12.62
CA GLY A 93 -14.22 14.67 11.63
C GLY A 93 -15.12 15.49 10.72
N LEU A 94 -14.53 16.07 9.66
CA LEU A 94 -15.24 16.87 8.67
C LEU A 94 -15.15 16.26 7.28
N ALA A 95 -16.23 16.38 6.53
CA ALA A 95 -16.31 16.00 5.12
C ALA A 95 -17.09 17.04 4.34
N ILE A 96 -16.80 17.17 3.03
CA ILE A 96 -17.57 18.02 2.12
C ILE A 96 -18.71 17.20 1.54
N SER A 97 -19.91 17.75 1.63
CA SER A 97 -21.13 17.22 0.99
C SER A 97 -21.78 18.32 0.17
N GLY A 98 -21.64 18.25 -1.16
CA GLY A 98 -22.05 19.34 -2.04
C GLY A 98 -21.21 20.59 -1.81
N ASN A 99 -21.83 21.68 -1.36
CA ASN A 99 -21.16 22.93 -1.02
C ASN A 99 -20.94 23.14 0.49
N ASP A 100 -21.41 22.19 1.31
CA ASP A 100 -21.40 22.33 2.75
C ASP A 100 -20.31 21.44 3.37
N ILE A 101 -19.73 21.95 4.46
CA ILE A 101 -18.84 21.18 5.31
C ILE A 101 -19.68 20.62 6.45
N LEU A 102 -19.74 19.30 6.54
CA LEU A 102 -20.51 18.59 7.55
C LEU A 102 -19.58 17.84 8.51
N GLU A 103 -19.94 17.90 9.79
CA GLU A 103 -19.36 17.02 10.79
C GLU A 103 -19.94 15.61 10.62
N TYR A 104 -19.07 14.60 10.74
CA TYR A 104 -19.48 13.21 10.69
C TYR A 104 -18.86 12.42 11.84
N GLN A 105 -19.45 11.28 12.12
CA GLN A 105 -18.96 10.29 13.08
C GLN A 105 -18.71 8.96 12.40
N THR A 106 -17.48 8.47 12.48
CA THR A 106 -17.14 7.13 11.99
C THR A 106 -17.83 6.08 12.87
N ALA A 107 -18.51 5.15 12.24
CA ALA A 107 -19.06 3.99 12.94
C ALA A 107 -17.94 3.02 13.34
N LEU A 108 -18.10 2.42 14.51
CA LEU A 108 -17.21 1.33 14.93
C LEU A 108 -17.47 0.09 14.07
N SER A 109 -16.42 -0.62 13.71
CA SER A 109 -16.52 -1.85 12.91
C SER A 109 -17.30 -2.96 13.62
N LEU A 110 -17.08 -3.09 14.93
CA LEU A 110 -17.75 -4.07 15.79
C LEU A 110 -17.98 -3.46 17.19
N GLU A 111 -19.09 -3.84 17.79
CA GLU A 111 -19.37 -3.50 19.18
C GLU A 111 -18.51 -4.35 20.12
N ALA A 112 -17.87 -3.67 21.07
CA ALA A 112 -17.13 -4.29 22.16
C ALA A 112 -16.99 -3.31 23.32
N PRO A 113 -16.81 -3.81 24.57
CA PRO A 113 -16.68 -2.97 25.76
C PRO A 113 -15.47 -2.02 25.73
N ASP A 114 -14.37 -2.44 25.10
CA ASP A 114 -13.14 -1.67 24.97
C ASP A 114 -12.43 -1.94 23.65
N ASP A 115 -11.37 -1.15 23.37
CA ASP A 115 -10.61 -1.25 22.12
C ASP A 115 -9.85 -2.58 21.98
N TYR A 116 -9.38 -3.18 23.08
CA TYR A 116 -8.66 -4.44 23.06
C TYR A 116 -9.60 -5.60 22.64
N GLN A 117 -10.74 -5.71 23.30
CA GLN A 117 -11.74 -6.71 22.98
C GLN A 117 -12.30 -6.53 21.55
N ARG A 118 -12.36 -5.27 21.09
CA ARG A 118 -12.75 -5.01 19.69
C ARG A 118 -11.74 -5.57 18.69
N LEU A 119 -10.43 -5.42 18.96
CA LEU A 119 -9.39 -6.00 18.10
C LEU A 119 -9.44 -7.54 18.10
N GLU A 120 -9.65 -8.16 19.24
CA GLU A 120 -9.85 -9.62 19.31
C GLU A 120 -11.06 -10.04 18.48
N ARG A 121 -12.20 -9.34 18.63
CA ARG A 121 -13.41 -9.64 17.87
C ARG A 121 -13.23 -9.43 16.35
N ILE A 122 -12.49 -8.42 15.95
CA ILE A 122 -12.13 -8.19 14.53
C ILE A 122 -11.31 -9.40 14.02
N SER A 123 -10.33 -9.86 14.80
CA SER A 123 -9.51 -11.02 14.42
C SER A 123 -10.35 -12.29 14.23
N GLU A 124 -11.26 -12.56 15.15
CA GLU A 124 -12.19 -13.70 15.05
C GLU A 124 -13.04 -13.63 13.78
N VAL A 125 -13.64 -12.46 13.50
CA VAL A 125 -14.45 -12.25 12.29
C VAL A 125 -13.60 -12.42 11.02
N CYS A 126 -12.36 -11.91 11.00
CA CYS A 126 -11.45 -12.13 9.88
C CYS A 126 -11.13 -13.61 9.66
N GLU A 127 -10.94 -14.38 10.72
CA GLU A 127 -10.73 -15.82 10.64
C GLU A 127 -11.98 -16.57 10.14
N GLU A 128 -13.16 -16.16 10.59
CA GLU A 128 -14.44 -16.72 10.11
C GLU A 128 -14.62 -16.44 8.61
N MET A 129 -14.33 -15.21 8.18
CA MET A 129 -14.38 -14.82 6.76
C MET A 129 -13.36 -15.62 5.93
N ALA A 130 -12.15 -15.81 6.45
CA ALA A 130 -11.11 -16.60 5.76
C ALA A 130 -11.51 -18.07 5.62
N ARG A 131 -12.17 -18.66 6.64
CA ARG A 131 -12.69 -20.03 6.59
C ARG A 131 -13.88 -20.17 5.64
N ALA A 132 -14.73 -19.15 5.55
CA ALA A 132 -15.88 -19.13 4.63
C ALA A 132 -15.48 -18.85 3.18
N TRP A 133 -14.27 -18.30 2.94
CA TRP A 133 -13.81 -17.98 1.61
C TRP A 133 -13.44 -19.23 0.81
N SER A 134 -14.15 -19.47 -0.28
CA SER A 134 -13.90 -20.61 -1.19
C SER A 134 -13.06 -20.26 -2.40
N GLY A 135 -12.70 -18.98 -2.59
CA GLY A 135 -11.87 -18.53 -3.70
C GLY A 135 -10.38 -18.76 -3.47
N SER A 136 -9.60 -18.61 -4.53
CA SER A 136 -8.15 -18.64 -4.40
C SER A 136 -7.65 -17.39 -3.65
N PRO A 137 -6.77 -17.54 -2.64
CA PRO A 137 -6.17 -16.40 -1.99
C PRO A 137 -5.26 -15.63 -2.97
N ALA A 138 -5.02 -14.36 -2.69
CA ALA A 138 -4.03 -13.59 -3.42
C ALA A 138 -2.64 -14.25 -3.31
N LYS A 139 -1.87 -14.21 -4.39
CA LYS A 139 -0.48 -14.68 -4.36
C LYS A 139 0.28 -13.87 -3.31
N LYS A 140 1.09 -14.55 -2.50
CA LYS A 140 2.01 -13.88 -1.58
C LYS A 140 2.96 -13.00 -2.38
N ILE A 141 3.26 -11.79 -1.87
CA ILE A 141 4.33 -10.96 -2.40
C ILE A 141 5.64 -11.69 -2.12
N PRO A 142 6.44 -12.03 -3.14
CA PRO A 142 7.69 -12.73 -2.91
C PRO A 142 8.68 -11.80 -2.20
N GLU A 143 9.40 -12.35 -1.22
CA GLU A 143 10.42 -11.64 -0.46
C GLU A 143 11.79 -12.29 -0.68
N ILE A 144 12.83 -11.47 -0.82
CA ILE A 144 14.20 -11.98 -0.84
C ILE A 144 14.62 -12.24 0.60
N PRO A 145 15.03 -13.46 0.98
CA PRO A 145 15.54 -13.73 2.31
C PRO A 145 16.73 -12.83 2.64
N GLU A 146 16.86 -12.36 3.88
CA GLU A 146 18.02 -11.55 4.31
C GLU A 146 19.35 -12.28 4.08
N LYS A 147 19.36 -13.59 4.25
CA LYS A 147 20.52 -14.47 4.02
C LYS A 147 20.09 -15.59 3.08
N PRO A 148 20.04 -15.33 1.76
CA PRO A 148 19.67 -16.36 0.81
C PRO A 148 20.71 -17.47 0.79
N VAL A 149 20.27 -18.69 1.07
CA VAL A 149 21.12 -19.89 1.01
C VAL A 149 20.67 -20.80 -0.12
N TRP A 150 21.62 -21.52 -0.71
CA TRP A 150 21.33 -22.39 -1.85
C TRP A 150 20.29 -23.46 -1.55
N SER A 151 20.28 -24.03 -0.36
CA SER A 151 19.32 -25.05 0.04
C SER A 151 17.87 -24.58 -0.01
N GLN A 152 17.61 -23.29 0.29
CA GLN A 152 16.28 -22.68 0.19
C GLN A 152 15.98 -22.26 -1.25
N PHE A 153 16.98 -21.72 -1.95
CA PHE A 153 16.81 -21.21 -3.30
C PHE A 153 16.41 -22.30 -4.29
N HIS A 154 17.05 -23.47 -4.25
CA HIS A 154 16.76 -24.54 -5.19
C HIS A 154 15.46 -25.31 -4.89
N GLU A 155 14.87 -25.13 -3.69
CA GLU A 155 13.57 -25.70 -3.33
C GLU A 155 12.37 -24.86 -3.79
N LEU A 156 12.62 -23.65 -4.26
CA LEU A 156 11.55 -22.78 -4.76
C LEU A 156 10.81 -23.44 -5.94
N GLU A 157 9.48 -23.33 -5.93
CA GLU A 157 8.67 -23.85 -7.04
C GLU A 157 9.07 -23.21 -8.37
N ASP A 158 9.39 -21.90 -8.35
CA ASP A 158 9.85 -21.20 -9.55
C ASP A 158 11.22 -21.70 -10.03
N TYR A 159 12.08 -22.19 -9.13
CA TYR A 159 13.36 -22.79 -9.51
C TYR A 159 13.18 -24.11 -10.26
N LYS A 160 12.18 -24.89 -9.90
CA LYS A 160 11.89 -26.18 -10.52
C LYS A 160 11.59 -26.06 -12.03
N GLN A 161 11.11 -24.91 -12.49
CA GLN A 161 10.88 -24.63 -13.91
C GLN A 161 12.18 -24.57 -14.72
N PHE A 162 13.32 -24.36 -14.07
CA PHE A 162 14.63 -24.32 -14.71
C PHE A 162 15.36 -25.68 -14.68
N LEU A 163 14.84 -26.65 -13.90
CA LEU A 163 15.44 -27.98 -13.82
C LEU A 163 15.36 -28.68 -15.18
N GLY A 164 16.52 -29.18 -15.61
CA GLY A 164 16.65 -29.88 -16.91
C GLY A 164 16.81 -28.95 -18.12
N ARG A 165 16.68 -27.65 -17.97
CA ARG A 165 17.00 -26.69 -19.03
C ARG A 165 18.51 -26.51 -19.15
N LYS A 166 18.99 -26.46 -20.41
CA LYS A 166 20.41 -26.27 -20.73
C LYS A 166 20.73 -24.86 -21.21
N ASP A 167 19.71 -24.08 -21.44
CA ASP A 167 19.75 -22.74 -22.02
C ASP A 167 19.74 -21.60 -20.96
N CYS A 168 19.65 -21.94 -19.70
CA CYS A 168 19.61 -20.95 -18.62
C CYS A 168 20.27 -21.47 -17.35
N LEU A 169 20.78 -20.52 -16.54
CA LEU A 169 21.40 -20.77 -15.25
C LEU A 169 20.80 -19.83 -14.20
N PRO A 170 19.95 -20.35 -13.29
CA PRO A 170 19.43 -19.56 -12.18
C PRO A 170 20.57 -19.23 -11.21
N VAL A 171 20.77 -17.94 -10.88
CA VAL A 171 21.89 -17.47 -10.07
C VAL A 171 21.48 -16.73 -8.80
N GLY A 172 20.23 -16.37 -8.65
CA GLY A 172 19.79 -15.64 -7.47
C GLY A 172 18.40 -15.03 -7.63
N TYR A 173 18.13 -14.03 -6.80
CA TYR A 173 16.86 -13.29 -6.80
C TYR A 173 17.02 -11.93 -7.48
N ARG A 174 16.03 -11.53 -8.24
CA ARG A 174 15.94 -10.20 -8.82
C ARG A 174 15.32 -9.24 -7.79
N LYS A 175 15.98 -8.11 -7.52
CA LYS A 175 15.57 -7.17 -6.47
C LYS A 175 14.19 -6.55 -6.70
N SER A 176 13.80 -6.34 -7.96
CA SER A 176 12.56 -5.63 -8.30
C SER A 176 11.28 -6.38 -7.95
N ASP A 177 11.31 -7.70 -7.96
CA ASP A 177 10.11 -8.55 -7.83
C ASP A 177 10.38 -9.85 -7.07
N ALA A 178 11.57 -10.01 -6.51
CA ALA A 178 12.05 -11.22 -5.83
C ALA A 178 11.93 -12.51 -6.66
N MET A 179 11.72 -12.39 -7.97
CA MET A 179 11.72 -13.53 -8.89
C MET A 179 13.13 -14.05 -9.11
N ILE A 180 13.23 -15.27 -9.64
CA ILE A 180 14.52 -15.87 -9.96
C ILE A 180 15.18 -15.08 -11.10
N TYR A 181 16.42 -14.66 -10.84
CA TYR A 181 17.29 -14.12 -11.86
C TYR A 181 18.09 -15.25 -12.49
N ASN A 182 17.97 -15.41 -13.80
CA ASN A 182 18.66 -16.43 -14.56
C ASN A 182 19.51 -15.81 -15.68
N LEU A 183 20.66 -16.42 -15.93
CA LEU A 183 21.50 -16.11 -17.09
C LEU A 183 21.00 -16.90 -18.28
N ASN A 184 20.81 -16.23 -19.43
CA ASN A 184 20.43 -16.89 -20.67
C ASN A 184 21.69 -17.35 -21.39
N LEU A 185 21.90 -18.65 -21.45
CA LEU A 185 23.09 -19.28 -22.05
C LEU A 185 22.94 -19.55 -23.56
N SER A 186 21.73 -19.36 -24.10
CA SER A 186 21.49 -19.62 -25.54
C SER A 186 21.92 -18.46 -26.44
N GLU A 187 21.91 -17.24 -25.90
CA GLU A 187 22.18 -16.03 -26.69
C GLU A 187 23.57 -15.44 -26.47
N LEU A 188 24.21 -15.76 -25.32
CA LEU A 188 25.49 -15.19 -24.93
C LEU A 188 26.50 -16.25 -24.55
N TYR A 189 27.66 -16.16 -25.19
CA TYR A 189 28.76 -17.11 -24.96
C TYR A 189 29.67 -16.72 -23.78
N CYS A 190 29.54 -15.49 -23.24
CA CYS A 190 30.40 -15.01 -22.20
C CYS A 190 29.65 -14.07 -21.28
N TYR A 191 29.84 -14.26 -19.98
CA TYR A 191 29.37 -13.38 -18.92
C TYR A 191 30.55 -12.88 -18.09
N LEU A 192 30.60 -11.57 -17.88
CA LEU A 192 31.56 -10.96 -16.95
C LEU A 192 30.83 -10.66 -15.64
N ILE A 193 31.28 -11.27 -14.57
CA ILE A 193 30.79 -10.99 -13.22
C ILE A 193 31.84 -10.17 -12.48
N THR A 194 31.48 -8.98 -12.04
CA THR A 194 32.38 -8.08 -11.30
C THR A 194 31.75 -7.68 -9.97
N GLY A 195 32.56 -7.42 -8.97
CA GLY A 195 32.13 -7.00 -7.65
C GLY A 195 33.33 -6.57 -6.78
N LEU A 196 33.03 -5.99 -5.62
CA LEU A 196 34.06 -5.72 -4.63
C LEU A 196 34.52 -7.02 -3.99
N PRO A 197 35.77 -7.08 -3.46
CA PRO A 197 36.21 -8.24 -2.69
C PRO A 197 35.24 -8.55 -1.56
N ARG A 198 34.73 -9.77 -1.50
CA ARG A 198 33.75 -10.26 -0.51
C ARG A 198 32.32 -9.67 -0.65
N SER A 199 31.96 -9.13 -1.82
CA SER A 199 30.57 -8.75 -2.11
C SER A 199 29.68 -9.96 -2.37
#